data_a9b976a0f9047a8d732d8bbf85180dae
#
_entry.id   a9b976a0f9047a8d732d8bbf85180dae
#
_cell.length_a   1.000
_cell.length_b   1.000
_cell.length_c   1.000
_cell.angle_alpha   90.00
_cell.angle_beta   90.00
_cell.angle_gamma   90.00
#
_symmetry.space_group_name_H-M   'P 1'
#
loop_
_entity.id
_entity.type
_entity.pdbx_description
1 polymer ?
#
loop_
_entity_poly.entity_id
_entity_poly.type
_entity_poly.pdbx_seq_one_letter_code
_entity_poly.pdbx_strand_id
1 'polypeptide(L)'
;MIAVVVVIIVMAKVIPTIANVFSDLGGELPLLTRMLIGASNFFAKYWILMLGILFLLYMVFRMWGNTEKGKLRKSEFALKLPLAGTINQMNASAQFANTMSVLLAAGITLDQAVETTARVMDNVLFKKEIQSMKAGIEQGRSLTECLQGCSCIPQTMIDMCSVGEETGELEENLENVADYYANEADYRVQKLLAMLEPTLLVCLAIFAGIIVVSIYLPIFTMYDLM
;
A
#
# COMPACT_ATOMS: atom_id res chain seq x y z
N MET A 1 -3.87 11.39 13.71
CA MET A 1 -5.32 11.57 13.93
C MET A 1 -5.64 12.94 14.55
N ILE A 2 -5.15 13.26 15.73
CA ILE A 2 -5.43 14.55 16.44
C ILE A 2 -5.10 15.77 15.56
N ALA A 3 -3.94 15.81 14.93
CA ALA A 3 -3.52 16.90 14.07
C ALA A 3 -4.47 17.17 12.88
N VAL A 4 -5.00 16.13 12.25
CA VAL A 4 -5.98 16.28 11.15
C VAL A 4 -7.29 16.89 11.66
N VAL A 5 -7.74 16.49 12.85
CA VAL A 5 -8.94 17.04 13.48
C VAL A 5 -8.75 18.54 13.81
N VAL A 6 -7.58 18.91 14.34
CA VAL A 6 -7.25 20.31 14.61
C VAL A 6 -7.26 21.14 13.32
N VAL A 7 -6.63 20.66 12.25
CA VAL A 7 -6.64 21.32 10.95
C VAL A 7 -8.06 21.52 10.43
N ILE A 8 -8.91 20.49 10.51
CA ILE A 8 -10.32 20.60 10.08
C ILE A 8 -11.07 21.64 10.92
N ILE A 9 -10.87 21.68 12.23
CA ILE A 9 -11.53 22.67 13.11
C ILE A 9 -11.06 24.09 12.77
N VAL A 10 -9.76 24.30 12.56
CA VAL A 10 -9.21 25.61 12.17
C VAL A 10 -9.76 26.05 10.83
N MET A 11 -9.78 25.16 9.85
CA MET A 11 -10.36 25.44 8.52
C MET A 11 -11.86 25.75 8.59
N ALA A 12 -12.64 25.01 9.39
CA ALA A 12 -14.10 25.13 9.41
C ALA A 12 -14.62 26.27 10.28
N LYS A 13 -13.86 26.68 11.32
CA LYS A 13 -14.32 27.71 12.27
C LYS A 13 -13.45 28.96 12.27
N VAL A 14 -12.13 28.82 12.33
CA VAL A 14 -11.23 29.98 12.52
C VAL A 14 -11.13 30.81 11.23
N ILE A 15 -10.90 30.16 10.11
CA ILE A 15 -10.73 30.86 8.83
C ILE A 15 -11.99 31.64 8.39
N PRO A 16 -13.23 31.09 8.44
CA PRO A 16 -14.43 31.87 8.13
C PRO A 16 -14.67 33.06 9.08
N THR A 17 -14.36 32.90 10.37
CA THR A 17 -14.49 34.00 11.34
C THR A 17 -13.54 35.16 11.02
N ILE A 18 -12.28 34.85 10.68
CA ILE A 18 -11.32 35.87 10.25
C ILE A 18 -11.76 36.53 8.95
N ALA A 19 -12.27 35.76 7.97
CA ALA A 19 -12.76 36.28 6.72
C ALA A 19 -13.91 37.29 6.90
N ASN A 20 -14.86 37.03 7.80
CA ASN A 20 -15.97 37.90 8.10
C ASN A 20 -15.49 39.21 8.73
N VAL A 21 -14.55 39.15 9.69
CA VAL A 21 -13.96 40.34 10.32
C VAL A 21 -13.27 41.24 9.29
N PHE A 22 -12.54 40.66 8.34
CA PHE A 22 -11.88 41.43 7.28
C PHE A 22 -12.84 42.00 6.27
N SER A 23 -13.91 41.28 5.93
CA SER A 23 -15.00 41.81 5.06
C SER A 23 -15.69 43.02 5.68
N ASP A 24 -15.89 43.00 7.00
CA ASP A 24 -16.53 44.07 7.74
C ASP A 24 -15.64 45.33 7.82
N LEU A 25 -14.32 45.18 7.70
CA LEU A 25 -13.33 46.26 7.71
C LEU A 25 -13.07 46.87 6.31
N GLY A 26 -13.72 46.36 5.25
CA GLY A 26 -13.66 46.91 3.89
C GLY A 26 -12.33 46.64 3.15
N GLY A 27 -11.47 45.77 3.65
CA GLY A 27 -10.19 45.40 3.03
C GLY A 27 -10.34 44.31 1.97
N GLU A 28 -9.58 44.41 0.85
CA GLU A 28 -9.48 43.31 -0.10
C GLU A 28 -8.62 42.18 0.46
N LEU A 29 -9.19 40.98 0.50
CA LEU A 29 -8.49 39.79 0.97
C LEU A 29 -7.36 39.37 0.00
N PRO A 30 -6.13 39.13 0.49
CA PRO A 30 -5.05 38.60 -0.33
C PRO A 30 -5.41 37.27 -1.00
N LEU A 31 -4.82 37.02 -2.19
CA LEU A 31 -5.11 35.82 -3.01
C LEU A 31 -4.98 34.51 -2.22
N LEU A 32 -3.96 34.37 -1.37
CA LEU A 32 -3.78 33.17 -0.55
C LEU A 32 -4.91 32.93 0.44
N THR A 33 -5.35 33.99 1.13
CA THR A 33 -6.48 33.92 2.08
C THR A 33 -7.78 33.59 1.36
N ARG A 34 -8.01 34.19 0.17
CA ARG A 34 -9.19 33.93 -0.67
C ARG A 34 -9.24 32.49 -1.18
N MET A 35 -8.10 31.91 -1.60
CA MET A 35 -8.00 30.51 -1.99
C MET A 35 -8.28 29.56 -0.82
N LEU A 36 -7.76 29.89 0.37
CA LEU A 36 -7.96 29.06 1.57
C LEU A 36 -9.43 29.05 2.01
N ILE A 37 -10.10 30.22 1.98
CA ILE A 37 -11.53 30.35 2.27
C ILE A 37 -12.36 29.60 1.24
N GLY A 38 -12.02 29.72 -0.06
CA GLY A 38 -12.68 28.98 -1.13
C GLY A 38 -12.59 27.47 -0.94
N ALA A 39 -11.41 26.96 -0.60
CA ALA A 39 -11.19 25.56 -0.27
C ALA A 39 -11.98 25.14 0.98
N SER A 40 -11.94 25.93 2.05
CA SER A 40 -12.70 25.70 3.29
C SER A 40 -14.21 25.57 3.03
N ASN A 41 -14.77 26.54 2.31
CA ASN A 41 -16.19 26.53 1.95
C ASN A 41 -16.58 25.36 1.04
N PHE A 42 -15.70 24.99 0.11
CA PHE A 42 -15.89 23.80 -0.72
C PHE A 42 -15.95 22.53 0.11
N PHE A 43 -15.01 22.34 1.02
CA PHE A 43 -15.02 21.21 1.95
C PHE A 43 -16.24 21.24 2.88
N ALA A 44 -16.56 22.38 3.46
CA ALA A 44 -17.71 22.53 4.37
C ALA A 44 -19.06 22.24 3.68
N LYS A 45 -19.18 22.61 2.39
CA LYS A 45 -20.42 22.43 1.64
C LYS A 45 -20.57 21.03 1.06
N TYR A 46 -19.47 20.43 0.61
CA TYR A 46 -19.49 19.20 -0.18
C TYR A 46 -18.95 17.96 0.56
N TRP A 47 -18.64 18.05 1.87
CA TRP A 47 -18.08 16.95 2.62
C TRP A 47 -18.94 15.67 2.60
N ILE A 48 -20.29 15.81 2.70
CA ILE A 48 -21.23 14.69 2.64
C ILE A 48 -21.22 14.07 1.24
N LEU A 49 -21.19 14.92 0.20
CA LEU A 49 -21.13 14.47 -1.19
C LEU A 49 -19.80 13.78 -1.50
N MET A 50 -18.69 14.30 -0.97
CA MET A 50 -17.37 13.65 -1.07
C MET A 50 -17.35 12.28 -0.38
N LEU A 51 -17.94 12.17 0.82
CA LEU A 51 -18.08 10.87 1.50
C LEU A 51 -18.96 9.92 0.69
N GLY A 52 -20.05 10.39 0.12
CA GLY A 52 -20.93 9.61 -0.76
C GLY A 52 -20.22 9.10 -2.01
N ILE A 53 -19.46 9.95 -2.69
CA ILE A 53 -18.65 9.58 -3.86
C ILE A 53 -17.57 8.58 -3.47
N LEU A 54 -16.87 8.80 -2.35
CA LEU A 54 -15.81 7.92 -1.86
C LEU A 54 -16.37 6.53 -1.50
N PHE A 55 -17.55 6.49 -0.87
CA PHE A 55 -18.26 5.26 -0.57
C PHE A 55 -18.72 4.53 -1.84
N LEU A 56 -19.23 5.26 -2.82
CA LEU A 56 -19.67 4.69 -4.09
C LEU A 56 -18.48 4.15 -4.90
N LEU A 57 -17.38 4.91 -4.96
CA LEU A 57 -16.10 4.46 -5.55
C LEU A 57 -15.58 3.20 -4.84
N TYR A 58 -15.59 3.17 -3.51
CA TYR A 58 -15.20 1.99 -2.72
C TYR A 58 -16.08 0.78 -3.07
N MET A 59 -17.39 0.98 -3.18
CA MET A 59 -18.34 -0.09 -3.48
C MET A 59 -18.13 -0.64 -4.91
N VAL A 60 -17.96 0.24 -5.89
CA VAL A 60 -17.65 -0.14 -7.28
C VAL A 60 -16.31 -0.88 -7.36
N PHE A 61 -15.28 -0.37 -6.68
CA PHE A 61 -13.95 -1.00 -6.66
C PHE A 61 -13.98 -2.39 -6.00
N ARG A 62 -14.79 -2.55 -4.96
CA ARG A 62 -15.01 -3.82 -4.26
C ARG A 62 -15.77 -4.82 -5.12
N MET A 63 -16.84 -4.39 -5.81
CA MET A 63 -17.61 -5.25 -6.71
C MET A 63 -16.78 -5.70 -7.89
N TRP A 64 -16.02 -4.79 -8.49
CA TRP A 64 -15.13 -5.11 -9.61
C TRP A 64 -13.97 -6.04 -9.19
N GLY A 65 -13.40 -5.80 -8.01
CA GLY A 65 -12.34 -6.62 -7.43
C GLY A 65 -12.76 -8.04 -7.04
N ASN A 66 -14.06 -8.32 -6.91
CA ASN A 66 -14.57 -9.67 -6.60
C ASN A 66 -14.77 -10.56 -7.83
N THR A 67 -14.71 -9.99 -9.04
CA THR A 67 -14.79 -10.74 -10.30
C THR A 67 -13.46 -11.45 -10.54
N GLU A 68 -13.45 -12.68 -11.09
CA GLU A 68 -12.23 -13.44 -11.36
C GLU A 68 -11.19 -12.66 -12.18
N LYS A 69 -11.64 -11.96 -13.23
CA LYS A 69 -10.79 -11.07 -14.03
C LYS A 69 -10.30 -9.84 -13.24
N GLY A 70 -11.13 -9.33 -12.32
CA GLY A 70 -10.79 -8.23 -11.44
C GLY A 70 -9.74 -8.60 -10.39
N LYS A 71 -9.83 -9.81 -9.83
CA LYS A 71 -8.84 -10.35 -8.88
C LYS A 71 -7.47 -10.50 -9.51
N LEU A 72 -7.38 -11.04 -10.73
CA LEU A 72 -6.13 -11.16 -11.47
C LEU A 72 -5.50 -9.78 -11.75
N ARG A 73 -6.27 -8.84 -12.32
CA ARG A 73 -5.79 -7.48 -12.59
C ARG A 73 -5.39 -6.74 -11.32
N LYS A 74 -6.13 -6.93 -10.24
CA LYS A 74 -5.79 -6.34 -8.93
C LYS A 74 -4.48 -6.90 -8.39
N SER A 75 -4.23 -8.22 -8.52
CA SER A 75 -2.97 -8.86 -8.14
C SER A 75 -1.81 -8.38 -8.99
N GLU A 76 -1.97 -8.28 -10.32
CA GLU A 76 -0.95 -7.72 -11.21
C GLU A 76 -0.65 -6.24 -10.89
N PHE A 77 -1.68 -5.44 -10.67
CA PHE A 77 -1.51 -4.03 -10.33
C PHE A 77 -0.87 -3.85 -8.95
N ALA A 78 -1.26 -4.68 -7.97
CA ALA A 78 -0.68 -4.68 -6.64
C ALA A 78 0.82 -5.05 -6.66
N LEU A 79 1.25 -5.94 -7.56
CA LEU A 79 2.66 -6.28 -7.75
C LEU A 79 3.45 -5.21 -8.52
N LYS A 80 2.79 -4.40 -9.37
CA LYS A 80 3.43 -3.31 -10.12
C LYS A 80 3.56 -2.01 -9.34
N LEU A 81 2.88 -1.88 -8.20
CA LEU A 81 3.00 -0.69 -7.35
C LEU A 81 4.40 -0.64 -6.71
N PRO A 82 5.13 0.47 -6.85
CA PRO A 82 6.40 0.64 -6.16
C PRO A 82 6.16 0.52 -4.65
N LEU A 83 7.03 -0.18 -3.93
CA LEU A 83 6.97 -0.48 -2.51
C LEU A 83 5.92 -1.55 -2.12
N ALA A 84 4.64 -1.35 -2.40
CA ALA A 84 3.59 -2.31 -2.08
C ALA A 84 3.71 -3.62 -2.89
N GLY A 85 4.14 -3.53 -4.16
CA GLY A 85 4.36 -4.70 -5.02
C GLY A 85 5.46 -5.59 -4.49
N THR A 86 6.57 -5.00 -4.09
CA THR A 86 7.70 -5.76 -3.53
C THR A 86 7.33 -6.44 -2.22
N ILE A 87 6.60 -5.77 -1.32
CA ILE A 87 6.12 -6.36 -0.06
C ILE A 87 5.15 -7.52 -0.33
N ASN A 88 4.20 -7.34 -1.26
CA ASN A 88 3.26 -8.39 -1.65
C ASN A 88 3.97 -9.60 -2.27
N GLN A 89 4.99 -9.38 -3.09
CA GLN A 89 5.81 -10.45 -3.67
C GLN A 89 6.56 -11.20 -2.57
N MET A 90 7.19 -10.49 -1.63
CA MET A 90 7.91 -11.10 -0.51
C MET A 90 6.99 -11.91 0.38
N ASN A 91 5.82 -11.37 0.76
CA ASN A 91 4.83 -12.10 1.56
C ASN A 91 4.33 -13.37 0.84
N ALA A 92 4.03 -13.28 -0.46
CA ALA A 92 3.60 -14.44 -1.22
C ALA A 92 4.73 -15.49 -1.35
N SER A 93 5.98 -15.03 -1.51
CA SER A 93 7.15 -15.90 -1.53
C SER A 93 7.40 -16.59 -0.18
N ALA A 94 7.29 -15.85 0.93
CA ALA A 94 7.36 -16.41 2.27
C ALA A 94 6.26 -17.44 2.52
N GLN A 95 5.01 -17.12 2.13
CA GLN A 95 3.88 -18.05 2.26
C GLN A 95 4.09 -19.33 1.46
N PHE A 96 4.59 -19.22 0.21
CA PHE A 96 4.91 -20.37 -0.62
C PHE A 96 5.98 -21.24 0.03
N ALA A 97 7.13 -20.67 0.40
CA ALA A 97 8.25 -21.39 0.95
C ALA A 97 7.91 -22.04 2.29
N ASN A 98 7.26 -21.33 3.20
CA ASN A 98 6.82 -21.85 4.49
C ASN A 98 5.81 -23.01 4.34
N THR A 99 4.83 -22.88 3.42
CA THR A 99 3.85 -23.93 3.21
C THR A 99 4.52 -25.18 2.61
N MET A 100 5.42 -24.99 1.65
CA MET A 100 6.17 -26.09 1.05
C MET A 100 7.06 -26.79 2.06
N SER A 101 7.84 -26.05 2.89
CA SER A 101 8.71 -26.65 3.90
C SER A 101 7.93 -27.50 4.88
N VAL A 102 6.83 -26.97 5.44
CA VAL A 102 5.97 -27.69 6.38
C VAL A 102 5.36 -28.95 5.78
N LEU A 103 4.94 -28.92 4.51
CA LEU A 103 4.37 -30.09 3.84
C LEU A 103 5.41 -31.14 3.54
N LEU A 104 6.61 -30.76 3.12
CA LEU A 104 7.74 -31.67 2.89
C LEU A 104 8.24 -32.27 4.20
N ALA A 105 8.34 -31.49 5.28
CA ALA A 105 8.64 -31.95 6.63
C ALA A 105 7.64 -33.01 7.13
N ALA A 106 6.37 -32.86 6.76
CA ALA A 106 5.34 -33.86 7.06
C ALA A 106 5.40 -35.12 6.18
N GLY A 107 6.39 -35.23 5.27
CA GLY A 107 6.58 -36.37 4.38
C GLY A 107 5.59 -36.40 3.18
N ILE A 108 4.95 -35.28 2.89
CA ILE A 108 4.06 -35.14 1.73
C ILE A 108 4.91 -35.07 0.46
N THR A 109 4.49 -35.77 -0.60
CA THR A 109 5.20 -35.77 -1.88
C THR A 109 5.19 -34.39 -2.54
N LEU A 110 6.22 -34.08 -3.32
CA LEU A 110 6.42 -32.76 -3.93
C LEU A 110 5.23 -32.30 -4.77
N ASP A 111 4.63 -33.22 -5.54
CA ASP A 111 3.44 -32.96 -6.38
C ASP A 111 2.22 -32.55 -5.54
N GLN A 112 1.97 -33.28 -4.43
CA GLN A 112 0.88 -32.97 -3.50
C GLN A 112 1.15 -31.68 -2.72
N ALA A 113 2.41 -31.46 -2.32
CA ALA A 113 2.82 -30.23 -1.63
C ALA A 113 2.59 -29.01 -2.49
N VAL A 114 2.97 -29.03 -3.77
CA VAL A 114 2.73 -27.94 -4.73
C VAL A 114 1.23 -27.69 -4.95
N GLU A 115 0.44 -28.77 -5.14
CA GLU A 115 -1.01 -28.63 -5.29
C GLU A 115 -1.66 -27.99 -4.05
N THR A 116 -1.28 -28.45 -2.86
CA THR A 116 -1.82 -27.95 -1.60
C THR A 116 -1.40 -26.49 -1.38
N THR A 117 -0.14 -26.16 -1.62
CA THR A 117 0.38 -24.79 -1.55
C THR A 117 -0.37 -23.87 -2.50
N ALA A 118 -0.60 -24.28 -3.74
CA ALA A 118 -1.38 -23.48 -4.69
C ALA A 118 -2.80 -23.18 -4.19
N ARG A 119 -3.43 -24.10 -3.45
CA ARG A 119 -4.80 -23.88 -2.91
C ARG A 119 -4.84 -22.84 -1.81
N VAL A 120 -3.81 -22.77 -0.96
CA VAL A 120 -3.78 -21.86 0.19
C VAL A 120 -3.18 -20.49 -0.13
N MET A 121 -2.60 -20.29 -1.32
CA MET A 121 -2.05 -19.00 -1.73
C MET A 121 -3.12 -17.92 -1.82
N ASP A 122 -2.86 -16.80 -1.15
CA ASP A 122 -3.74 -15.62 -1.16
C ASP A 122 -3.63 -14.83 -2.47
N ASN A 123 -2.44 -14.74 -3.03
CA ASN A 123 -2.20 -14.03 -4.27
C ASN A 123 -2.62 -14.88 -5.48
N VAL A 124 -3.60 -14.37 -6.25
CA VAL A 124 -4.19 -15.11 -7.38
C VAL A 124 -3.19 -15.38 -8.50
N LEU A 125 -2.21 -14.47 -8.71
CA LEU A 125 -1.16 -14.67 -9.71
C LEU A 125 -0.21 -15.79 -9.30
N PHE A 126 0.31 -15.76 -8.07
CA PHE A 126 1.11 -16.84 -7.50
C PHE A 126 0.36 -18.18 -7.55
N LYS A 127 -0.90 -18.18 -7.11
CA LYS A 127 -1.75 -19.37 -7.16
C LYS A 127 -1.79 -19.98 -8.56
N LYS A 128 -2.01 -19.17 -9.60
CA LYS A 128 -2.09 -19.61 -10.99
C LYS A 128 -0.75 -20.15 -11.49
N GLU A 129 0.34 -19.47 -11.21
CA GLU A 129 1.68 -19.89 -11.61
C GLU A 129 2.09 -21.20 -10.92
N ILE A 130 1.88 -21.32 -9.60
CA ILE A 130 2.16 -22.54 -8.86
C ILE A 130 1.28 -23.70 -9.35
N GLN A 131 0.01 -23.46 -9.65
CA GLN A 131 -0.85 -24.50 -10.24
C GLN A 131 -0.32 -25.01 -11.57
N SER A 132 0.30 -24.15 -12.39
CA SER A 132 0.86 -24.57 -13.67
C SER A 132 2.11 -25.45 -13.53
N MET A 133 2.79 -25.39 -12.38
CA MET A 133 3.99 -26.21 -12.11
C MET A 133 3.66 -27.69 -11.91
N LYS A 134 2.44 -28.00 -11.42
CA LYS A 134 2.03 -29.38 -11.11
C LYS A 134 2.30 -30.36 -12.24
N ALA A 135 1.90 -30.01 -13.45
CA ALA A 135 2.09 -30.87 -14.62
C ALA A 135 3.58 -31.13 -14.95
N GLY A 136 4.45 -30.16 -14.67
CA GLY A 136 5.89 -30.32 -14.84
C GLY A 136 6.49 -31.28 -13.82
N ILE A 137 6.08 -31.17 -12.56
CA ILE A 137 6.54 -32.01 -11.46
C ILE A 137 6.05 -33.47 -11.64
N GLU A 138 4.78 -33.67 -12.07
CA GLU A 138 4.25 -34.99 -12.42
C GLU A 138 5.01 -35.64 -13.58
N GLN A 139 5.63 -34.85 -14.46
CA GLN A 139 6.51 -35.32 -15.55
C GLN A 139 7.96 -35.57 -15.09
N GLY A 140 8.27 -35.39 -13.80
CA GLY A 140 9.60 -35.61 -13.23
C GLY A 140 10.55 -34.42 -13.39
N ARG A 141 10.05 -33.22 -13.71
CA ARG A 141 10.88 -32.01 -13.67
C ARG A 141 11.17 -31.61 -12.22
N SER A 142 12.32 -30.99 -12.02
CA SER A 142 12.69 -30.47 -10.71
C SER A 142 11.79 -29.27 -10.31
N LEU A 143 11.68 -28.99 -9.03
CA LEU A 143 10.99 -27.82 -8.52
C LEU A 143 11.63 -26.54 -9.06
N THR A 144 12.97 -26.49 -9.09
CA THR A 144 13.76 -25.38 -9.63
C THR A 144 13.43 -25.09 -11.10
N GLU A 145 13.37 -26.13 -11.96
CA GLU A 145 13.00 -25.97 -13.36
C GLU A 145 11.58 -25.41 -13.53
N CYS A 146 10.65 -25.85 -12.70
CA CYS A 146 9.28 -25.36 -12.73
C CYS A 146 9.17 -23.91 -12.23
N LEU A 147 9.92 -23.53 -11.20
CA LEU A 147 9.98 -22.16 -10.64
C LEU A 147 10.58 -21.17 -11.64
N GLN A 148 11.57 -21.57 -12.45
CA GLN A 148 12.15 -20.70 -13.48
C GLN A 148 11.13 -20.25 -14.53
N GLY A 149 10.06 -21.03 -14.73
CA GLY A 149 8.96 -20.66 -15.61
C GLY A 149 7.99 -19.64 -15.02
N CYS A 150 8.12 -19.29 -13.74
CA CYS A 150 7.22 -18.38 -13.03
C CYS A 150 7.76 -16.94 -13.03
N SER A 151 6.89 -16.00 -13.42
CA SER A 151 7.28 -14.58 -13.53
C SER A 151 7.22 -13.84 -12.20
N CYS A 152 6.47 -14.35 -11.24
CA CYS A 152 6.25 -13.70 -9.95
C CYS A 152 7.22 -14.17 -8.86
N ILE A 153 7.96 -15.24 -9.08
CA ILE A 153 8.91 -15.81 -8.13
C ILE A 153 10.25 -15.07 -8.20
N PRO A 154 10.80 -14.60 -7.06
CA PRO A 154 12.11 -13.96 -7.03
C PRO A 154 13.25 -14.94 -7.35
N GLN A 155 14.29 -14.46 -8.04
CA GLN A 155 15.43 -15.28 -8.44
C GLN A 155 16.13 -15.94 -7.24
N THR A 156 16.27 -15.22 -6.13
CA THR A 156 16.87 -15.75 -4.91
C THR A 156 16.16 -17.01 -4.37
N MET A 157 14.82 -17.08 -4.52
CA MET A 157 14.09 -18.29 -4.15
C MET A 157 14.42 -19.46 -5.06
N ILE A 158 14.52 -19.22 -6.37
CA ILE A 158 14.88 -20.24 -7.36
C ILE A 158 16.26 -20.79 -7.07
N ASP A 159 17.23 -19.90 -6.79
CA ASP A 159 18.61 -20.27 -6.48
C ASP A 159 18.69 -21.12 -5.21
N MET A 160 17.95 -20.74 -4.16
CA MET A 160 17.91 -21.49 -2.90
C MET A 160 17.21 -22.85 -3.04
N CYS A 161 16.15 -22.92 -3.86
CA CYS A 161 15.53 -24.21 -4.19
C CYS A 161 16.48 -25.11 -4.97
N SER A 162 17.28 -24.55 -5.89
CA SER A 162 18.30 -25.31 -6.62
C SER A 162 19.32 -25.94 -5.68
N VAL A 163 19.85 -25.15 -4.74
CA VAL A 163 20.79 -25.64 -3.73
C VAL A 163 20.15 -26.75 -2.88
N GLY A 164 18.90 -26.55 -2.42
CA GLY A 164 18.19 -27.56 -1.62
C GLY A 164 17.88 -28.84 -2.39
N GLU A 165 17.58 -28.78 -3.68
CA GLU A 165 17.41 -29.95 -4.53
C GLU A 165 18.73 -30.71 -4.77
N GLU A 166 19.84 -29.99 -4.99
CA GLU A 166 21.15 -30.60 -5.23
C GLU A 166 21.73 -31.24 -3.96
N THR A 167 21.49 -30.66 -2.78
CA THR A 167 21.97 -31.19 -1.49
C THR A 167 21.02 -32.22 -0.88
N GLY A 168 19.77 -32.29 -1.36
CA GLY A 168 18.71 -33.09 -0.75
C GLY A 168 18.10 -32.48 0.51
N GLU A 169 18.39 -31.20 0.80
CA GLU A 169 17.95 -30.44 1.98
C GLU A 169 16.90 -29.39 1.59
N LEU A 170 15.99 -29.74 0.68
CA LEU A 170 14.99 -28.81 0.13
C LEU A 170 14.08 -28.23 1.22
N GLU A 171 13.71 -29.05 2.22
CA GLU A 171 12.86 -28.66 3.35
C GLU A 171 13.49 -27.52 4.15
N GLU A 172 14.75 -27.70 4.60
CA GLU A 172 15.48 -26.73 5.41
C GLU A 172 15.77 -25.44 4.61
N ASN A 173 16.15 -25.58 3.34
CA ASN A 173 16.37 -24.42 2.48
C ASN A 173 15.07 -23.60 2.25
N LEU A 174 13.94 -24.26 2.09
CA LEU A 174 12.63 -23.58 1.97
C LEU A 174 12.24 -22.88 3.27
N GLU A 175 12.50 -23.46 4.46
CA GLU A 175 12.28 -22.82 5.75
C GLU A 175 13.13 -21.55 5.88
N ASN A 176 14.42 -21.65 5.58
CA ASN A 176 15.34 -20.51 5.60
C ASN A 176 14.90 -19.38 4.66
N VAL A 177 14.42 -19.73 3.46
CA VAL A 177 13.90 -18.78 2.48
C VAL A 177 12.60 -18.14 2.97
N ALA A 178 11.71 -18.92 3.61
CA ALA A 178 10.47 -18.39 4.18
C ALA A 178 10.76 -17.33 5.23
N ASP A 179 11.67 -17.62 6.17
CA ASP A 179 12.09 -16.70 7.22
C ASP A 179 12.76 -15.45 6.63
N TYR A 180 13.62 -15.62 5.64
CA TYR A 180 14.25 -14.49 4.97
C TYR A 180 13.22 -13.53 4.35
N TYR A 181 12.25 -14.04 3.58
CA TYR A 181 11.25 -13.19 2.94
C TYR A 181 10.25 -12.60 3.94
N ALA A 182 9.89 -13.33 4.99
CA ALA A 182 9.03 -12.80 6.05
C ALA A 182 9.70 -11.61 6.76
N ASN A 183 10.95 -11.77 7.18
CA ASN A 183 11.74 -10.74 7.84
C ASN A 183 11.98 -9.53 6.91
N GLU A 184 12.29 -9.76 5.64
CA GLU A 184 12.51 -8.67 4.68
C GLU A 184 11.21 -7.90 4.38
N ALA A 185 10.06 -8.59 4.32
CA ALA A 185 8.75 -7.95 4.18
C ALA A 185 8.44 -7.06 5.39
N ASP A 186 8.64 -7.58 6.61
CA ASP A 186 8.43 -6.85 7.86
C ASP A 186 9.37 -5.64 7.97
N TYR A 187 10.65 -5.80 7.62
CA TYR A 187 11.60 -4.69 7.58
C TYR A 187 11.14 -3.58 6.64
N ARG A 188 10.65 -3.93 5.44
CA ARG A 188 10.15 -2.94 4.48
C ARG A 188 8.90 -2.23 4.97
N VAL A 189 7.99 -2.95 5.63
CA VAL A 189 6.80 -2.35 6.26
C VAL A 189 7.21 -1.38 7.36
N GLN A 190 8.12 -1.78 8.25
CA GLN A 190 8.64 -0.91 9.32
C GLN A 190 9.32 0.34 8.75
N LYS A 191 10.12 0.19 7.70
CA LYS A 191 10.77 1.32 7.02
C LYS A 191 9.74 2.30 6.43
N LEU A 192 8.66 1.79 5.83
CA LEU A 192 7.57 2.63 5.34
C LEU A 192 6.88 3.40 6.47
N LEU A 193 6.59 2.71 7.59
CA LEU A 193 5.98 3.33 8.76
C LEU A 193 6.88 4.40 9.37
N ALA A 194 8.19 4.15 9.45
CA ALA A 194 9.17 5.12 9.95
C ALA A 194 9.27 6.38 9.06
N MET A 195 9.04 6.25 7.74
CA MET A 195 9.02 7.40 6.84
C MET A 195 7.72 8.23 6.94
N LEU A 196 6.64 7.65 7.46
CA LEU A 196 5.38 8.39 7.62
C LEU A 196 5.50 9.51 8.65
N GLU A 197 6.23 9.31 9.75
CA GLU A 197 6.36 10.30 10.81
C GLU A 197 7.01 11.60 10.32
N PRO A 198 8.23 11.60 9.70
CA PRO A 198 8.82 12.81 9.14
C PRO A 198 7.95 13.46 8.06
N THR A 199 7.31 12.65 7.22
CA THR A 199 6.45 13.15 6.15
C THR A 199 5.24 13.89 6.70
N LEU A 200 4.60 13.33 7.74
CA LEU A 200 3.48 13.99 8.41
C LEU A 200 3.90 15.29 9.09
N LEU A 201 5.08 15.32 9.75
CA LEU A 201 5.60 16.55 10.38
C LEU A 201 5.87 17.65 9.35
N VAL A 202 6.48 17.32 8.22
CA VAL A 202 6.73 18.28 7.12
C VAL A 202 5.41 18.78 6.55
N CYS A 203 4.45 17.90 6.27
CA CYS A 203 3.13 18.30 5.79
C CYS A 203 2.42 19.23 6.78
N LEU A 204 2.46 18.93 8.08
CA LEU A 204 1.86 19.78 9.12
C LEU A 204 2.56 21.13 9.24
N ALA A 205 3.89 21.18 9.14
CA ALA A 205 4.65 22.41 9.18
C ALA A 205 4.33 23.33 8.00
N ILE A 206 4.24 22.77 6.79
CA ILE A 206 3.82 23.51 5.59
C ILE A 206 2.40 24.03 5.77
N PHE A 207 1.49 23.21 6.26
CA PHE A 207 0.09 23.59 6.44
C PHE A 207 -0.07 24.69 7.50
N ALA A 208 0.61 24.55 8.64
CA ALA A 208 0.64 25.58 9.68
C ALA A 208 1.24 26.89 9.16
N GLY A 209 2.32 26.83 8.38
CA GLY A 209 2.94 28.00 7.75
C GLY A 209 1.97 28.73 6.81
N ILE A 210 1.22 28.00 5.98
CA ILE A 210 0.21 28.58 5.10
C ILE A 210 -0.89 29.29 5.91
N ILE A 211 -1.37 28.68 7.00
CA ILE A 211 -2.37 29.30 7.88
C ILE A 211 -1.83 30.59 8.50
N VAL A 212 -0.63 30.55 9.06
CA VAL A 212 0.00 31.71 9.69
C VAL A 212 0.16 32.86 8.70
N VAL A 213 0.72 32.60 7.53
CA VAL A 213 0.87 33.61 6.46
C VAL A 213 -0.50 34.16 6.03
N SER A 214 -1.52 33.31 5.89
CA SER A 214 -2.87 33.73 5.49
C SER A 214 -3.56 34.61 6.52
N ILE A 215 -3.19 34.52 7.79
CA ILE A 215 -3.71 35.38 8.87
C ILE A 215 -2.93 36.70 8.95
N TYR A 216 -1.61 36.64 8.86
CA TYR A 216 -0.76 37.82 9.02
C TYR A 216 -0.73 38.73 7.77
N LEU A 217 -0.78 38.16 6.58
CA LEU A 217 -0.72 38.94 5.33
C LEU A 217 -1.80 40.03 5.24
N PRO A 218 -3.07 39.78 5.55
CA PRO A 218 -4.09 40.83 5.59
C PRO A 218 -3.80 41.92 6.63
N ILE A 219 -3.26 41.55 7.80
CA ILE A 219 -2.93 42.51 8.86
C ILE A 219 -1.86 43.51 8.40
N PHE A 220 -0.83 43.00 7.69
CA PHE A 220 0.22 43.87 7.13
C PHE A 220 -0.31 44.78 6.03
N THR A 221 -1.16 44.29 5.13
CA THR A 221 -1.74 45.11 4.07
C THR A 221 -2.66 46.24 4.58
N MET A 222 -3.28 46.06 5.76
CA MET A 222 -4.03 47.12 6.43
C MET A 222 -3.15 48.25 6.99
N TYR A 223 -1.94 47.89 7.50
CA TYR A 223 -0.99 48.89 7.97
C TYR A 223 -0.44 49.76 6.86
N ASP A 224 -0.33 49.28 5.63
CA ASP A 224 0.13 50.02 4.45
C ASP A 224 -0.96 50.96 3.88
N LEU A 225 -2.22 50.80 4.29
CA LEU A 225 -3.35 51.62 3.88
C LEU A 225 -3.71 52.75 4.89
N MET A 226 -3.09 52.76 6.05
CA MET A 226 -3.20 53.80 7.08
C MET A 226 -2.05 54.83 6.99
#